data_8fd950e8d931559e67cc8a8dde556810
#
_entry.id   8fd950e8d931559e67cc8a8dde556810
#
_cell.length_a   1.000
_cell.length_b   1.000
_cell.length_c   1.000
_cell.angle_alpha   90.00
_cell.angle_beta   90.00
_cell.angle_gamma   90.00
#
_symmetry.space_group_name_H-M   'P 1'
#
loop_
_entity.id
_entity.type
_entity.pdbx_description
1 polymer ?
#
loop_
_entity_poly.entity_id
_entity_poly.type
_entity_poly.pdbx_seq_one_letter_code
_entity_poly.pdbx_strand_id
1 'polypeptide(L)'
;VSEIFPGDGAQLFVIDPIERLNPAKDSSVALMQAAQRAGRPVWITTLAGLSAAEGPAAAAGSGHGAWVRATPVTCDPWYSPGEARRLPLGAFAHVWMRKDPPVDEAYLYATHLLELAERHGVRVINRPAALRAWNEKLSALRWSHLMAPTLVASRVEELAAFTAEHGEVVLKPLGGRAGQGVVFAAAGTPGLPARGGRRRQAHPAGERRAAGGRQPGAQRR
;
A
#
# COMPACT_ATOMS: atom_id res chain seq x y z
N VAL A 1 -15.91 -12.94 -31.69
CA VAL A 1 -14.76 -12.86 -30.77
C VAL A 1 -15.22 -13.45 -29.47
N SER A 2 -14.75 -14.64 -29.11
CA SER A 2 -15.06 -15.31 -27.83
C SER A 2 -14.66 -14.39 -26.69
N GLU A 3 -15.62 -13.90 -25.92
CA GLU A 3 -15.34 -13.20 -24.66
C GLU A 3 -14.66 -14.20 -23.71
N ILE A 4 -13.36 -14.08 -23.58
CA ILE A 4 -12.60 -14.91 -22.65
C ILE A 4 -12.77 -14.29 -21.27
N PHE A 5 -13.73 -14.81 -20.52
CA PHE A 5 -13.88 -14.53 -19.09
C PHE A 5 -12.64 -15.04 -18.32
N PRO A 6 -12.33 -14.43 -17.18
CA PRO A 6 -11.16 -14.81 -16.36
C PRO A 6 -11.10 -16.26 -15.90
N GLY A 7 -12.18 -17.02 -16.08
CA GLY A 7 -12.36 -18.38 -15.59
C GLY A 7 -13.12 -18.42 -14.26
N ASP A 8 -13.74 -19.57 -14.00
CA ASP A 8 -14.54 -19.74 -12.79
C ASP A 8 -13.68 -19.63 -11.52
N GLY A 9 -14.16 -18.82 -10.58
CA GLY A 9 -13.47 -18.57 -9.33
C GLY A 9 -12.19 -17.72 -9.44
N ALA A 10 -11.99 -17.00 -10.56
CA ALA A 10 -10.80 -16.16 -10.78
C ALA A 10 -10.57 -15.14 -9.66
N GLN A 11 -9.32 -14.96 -9.30
CA GLN A 11 -8.86 -14.06 -8.26
C GLN A 11 -8.07 -12.90 -8.89
N LEU A 12 -8.45 -11.66 -8.60
CA LEU A 12 -7.69 -10.47 -9.00
C LEU A 12 -6.89 -9.93 -7.83
N PHE A 13 -5.61 -9.70 -8.02
CA PHE A 13 -4.73 -9.07 -7.04
C PHE A 13 -4.33 -7.67 -7.51
N VAL A 14 -4.69 -6.65 -6.74
CA VAL A 14 -4.21 -5.27 -6.91
C VAL A 14 -2.93 -5.14 -6.10
N ILE A 15 -1.79 -5.08 -6.76
CA ILE A 15 -0.45 -5.18 -6.16
C ILE A 15 0.48 -4.07 -6.65
N ASP A 16 1.65 -3.96 -6.07
CA ASP A 16 2.79 -3.28 -6.68
C ASP A 16 3.22 -4.01 -7.98
N PRO A 17 4.00 -3.39 -8.87
CA PRO A 17 4.54 -4.09 -10.04
C PRO A 17 5.15 -5.43 -9.62
N ILE A 18 4.72 -6.52 -10.28
CA ILE A 18 5.03 -7.90 -9.86
C ILE A 18 6.54 -8.17 -9.82
N GLU A 19 7.29 -7.47 -10.66
CA GLU A 19 8.76 -7.55 -10.74
C GLU A 19 9.45 -7.06 -9.45
N ARG A 20 8.74 -6.30 -8.63
CA ARG A 20 9.26 -5.76 -7.36
C ARG A 20 8.93 -6.62 -6.15
N LEU A 21 8.08 -7.62 -6.32
CA LEU A 21 7.72 -8.52 -5.23
C LEU A 21 8.85 -9.49 -4.94
N ASN A 22 9.07 -9.79 -3.67
CA ASN A 22 10.02 -10.82 -3.26
C ASN A 22 9.28 -12.15 -3.05
N PRO A 23 9.44 -13.14 -3.96
CA PRO A 23 8.66 -14.37 -3.90
C PRO A 23 8.91 -15.21 -2.63
N ALA A 24 10.04 -15.03 -1.98
CA ALA A 24 10.36 -15.76 -0.75
C ALA A 24 9.75 -15.14 0.52
N LYS A 25 9.27 -13.89 0.47
CA LYS A 25 8.85 -13.15 1.67
C LYS A 25 7.49 -12.49 1.55
N ASP A 26 7.01 -12.25 0.32
CA ASP A 26 5.78 -11.50 0.10
C ASP A 26 4.55 -12.37 0.31
N SER A 27 3.69 -11.96 1.22
CA SER A 27 2.45 -12.67 1.51
C SER A 27 1.45 -12.64 0.35
N SER A 28 1.51 -11.65 -0.54
CA SER A 28 0.68 -11.60 -1.75
C SER A 28 1.08 -12.70 -2.71
N VAL A 29 2.38 -12.98 -2.84
CA VAL A 29 2.90 -14.11 -3.63
C VAL A 29 2.37 -15.43 -3.07
N ALA A 30 2.47 -15.63 -1.75
CA ALA A 30 1.97 -16.84 -1.11
C ALA A 30 0.47 -17.04 -1.33
N LEU A 31 -0.33 -15.96 -1.29
CA LEU A 31 -1.76 -16.01 -1.58
C LEU A 31 -2.05 -16.35 -3.06
N MET A 32 -1.32 -15.74 -4.00
CA MET A 32 -1.46 -16.04 -5.43
C MET A 32 -1.14 -17.52 -5.74
N GLN A 33 -0.03 -18.02 -5.21
CA GLN A 33 0.34 -19.42 -5.35
C GLN A 33 -0.67 -20.37 -4.71
N ALA A 34 -1.20 -20.02 -3.53
CA ALA A 34 -2.24 -20.81 -2.86
C ALA A 34 -3.54 -20.84 -3.69
N ALA A 35 -3.94 -19.71 -4.29
CA ALA A 35 -5.09 -19.66 -5.18
C ALA A 35 -4.91 -20.59 -6.40
N GLN A 36 -3.74 -20.58 -7.03
CA GLN A 36 -3.45 -21.47 -8.16
C GLN A 36 -3.42 -22.94 -7.77
N ARG A 37 -2.81 -23.28 -6.63
CA ARG A 37 -2.86 -24.66 -6.12
C ARG A 37 -4.29 -25.15 -5.85
N ALA A 38 -5.20 -24.22 -5.53
CA ALA A 38 -6.64 -24.49 -5.39
C ALA A 38 -7.41 -24.48 -6.73
N GLY A 39 -6.70 -24.47 -7.86
CA GLY A 39 -7.30 -24.46 -9.19
C GLY A 39 -7.99 -23.15 -9.58
N ARG A 40 -7.65 -22.04 -8.91
CA ARG A 40 -8.23 -20.72 -9.19
C ARG A 40 -7.34 -19.92 -10.13
N PRO A 41 -7.84 -19.41 -11.26
CA PRO A 41 -7.09 -18.51 -12.12
C PRO A 41 -6.68 -17.25 -11.34
N VAL A 42 -5.42 -16.83 -11.50
CA VAL A 42 -4.87 -15.63 -10.86
C VAL A 42 -4.62 -14.56 -11.90
N TRP A 43 -5.08 -13.36 -11.59
CA TRP A 43 -4.91 -12.16 -12.36
C TRP A 43 -4.31 -11.07 -11.50
N ILE A 44 -3.52 -10.21 -12.09
CA ILE A 44 -2.87 -9.10 -11.40
C ILE A 44 -3.15 -7.78 -12.08
N THR A 45 -3.11 -6.72 -11.29
CA THR A 45 -3.13 -5.33 -11.76
C THR A 45 -2.42 -4.43 -10.77
N THR A 46 -2.08 -3.21 -11.20
CA THR A 46 -1.66 -2.13 -10.31
C THR A 46 -2.83 -1.16 -10.09
N LEU A 47 -2.65 -0.14 -9.21
CA LEU A 47 -3.66 0.90 -9.01
C LEU A 47 -4.07 1.57 -10.31
N ALA A 48 -3.12 1.81 -11.22
CA ALA A 48 -3.34 2.45 -12.50
C ALA A 48 -4.23 1.64 -13.46
N GLY A 49 -4.40 0.34 -13.21
CA GLY A 49 -5.26 -0.50 -14.01
C GLY A 49 -6.75 -0.40 -13.66
N LEU A 50 -7.10 0.23 -12.53
CA LEU A 50 -8.48 0.40 -12.09
C LEU A 50 -9.14 1.59 -12.80
N SER A 51 -10.40 1.42 -13.17
CA SER A 51 -11.23 2.48 -13.77
C SER A 51 -12.70 2.26 -13.44
N ALA A 52 -13.50 3.32 -13.55
CA ALA A 52 -14.94 3.25 -13.41
C ALA A 52 -15.62 4.15 -14.44
N ALA A 53 -16.83 3.78 -14.84
CA ALA A 53 -17.69 4.59 -15.68
C ALA A 53 -19.15 4.43 -15.23
N GLU A 54 -19.82 5.55 -15.07
CA GLU A 54 -21.23 5.62 -14.71
C GLU A 54 -21.95 6.63 -15.61
N GLY A 55 -23.26 6.45 -15.76
CA GLY A 55 -24.12 7.35 -16.51
C GLY A 55 -24.52 6.84 -17.90
N PRO A 56 -25.36 7.60 -18.65
CA PRO A 56 -25.92 7.18 -19.93
C PRO A 56 -24.90 6.83 -21.01
N ALA A 57 -23.76 7.51 -21.02
CA ALA A 57 -22.68 7.26 -21.98
C ALA A 57 -21.92 5.95 -21.69
N ALA A 58 -21.95 5.46 -20.47
CA ALA A 58 -21.33 4.20 -20.10
C ALA A 58 -22.09 2.98 -20.68
N ALA A 59 -23.39 3.12 -20.97
CA ALA A 59 -24.23 2.09 -21.54
C ALA A 59 -23.92 1.78 -23.01
N ALA A 60 -23.30 2.72 -23.73
CA ALA A 60 -23.16 2.64 -25.19
C ALA A 60 -21.99 1.75 -25.68
N GLY A 61 -21.17 1.19 -24.82
CA GLY A 61 -20.06 0.34 -25.29
C GLY A 61 -19.17 -0.30 -24.23
N SER A 62 -19.32 0.03 -22.96
CA SER A 62 -18.46 -0.49 -21.90
C SER A 62 -19.20 -1.02 -20.66
N GLY A 63 -20.52 -0.92 -20.61
CA GLY A 63 -21.32 -1.26 -19.43
C GLY A 63 -21.12 -0.25 -18.27
N HIS A 64 -22.06 -0.28 -17.32
CA HIS A 64 -21.93 0.45 -16.07
C HIS A 64 -20.96 -0.26 -15.13
N GLY A 65 -20.29 0.49 -14.25
CA GLY A 65 -19.55 -0.04 -13.13
C GLY A 65 -18.03 0.13 -13.20
N ALA A 66 -17.33 -0.69 -12.45
CA ALA A 66 -15.89 -0.63 -12.30
C ALA A 66 -15.19 -1.68 -13.17
N TRP A 67 -14.07 -1.28 -13.77
CA TRP A 67 -13.29 -2.01 -14.73
C TRP A 67 -11.84 -2.14 -14.29
N VAL A 68 -11.17 -3.11 -14.87
CA VAL A 68 -9.73 -3.28 -14.65
C VAL A 68 -9.03 -3.67 -15.95
N ARG A 69 -7.84 -3.14 -16.15
CA ARG A 69 -6.86 -3.71 -17.07
C ARG A 69 -6.00 -4.68 -16.26
N ALA A 70 -6.21 -5.96 -16.47
CA ALA A 70 -5.57 -7.02 -15.69
C ALA A 70 -4.80 -7.98 -16.59
N THR A 71 -3.76 -8.60 -16.03
CA THR A 71 -2.91 -9.59 -16.67
C THR A 71 -3.08 -10.93 -15.97
N PRO A 72 -3.41 -12.03 -16.69
CA PRO A 72 -3.38 -13.36 -16.11
C PRO A 72 -1.93 -13.73 -15.80
N VAL A 73 -1.69 -14.42 -14.70
CA VAL A 73 -0.34 -14.80 -14.30
C VAL A 73 -0.29 -16.23 -13.78
N THR A 74 0.74 -16.95 -14.19
CA THR A 74 1.15 -18.22 -13.57
C THR A 74 2.26 -17.93 -12.58
N CYS A 75 2.15 -18.43 -11.35
CA CYS A 75 3.07 -18.15 -10.26
C CYS A 75 3.99 -19.32 -9.92
N ASP A 76 4.02 -20.35 -10.74
CA ASP A 76 4.89 -21.51 -10.60
C ASP A 76 5.37 -21.98 -11.99
N PRO A 77 6.70 -21.90 -12.30
CA PRO A 77 7.69 -21.14 -11.54
C PRO A 77 7.38 -19.65 -11.52
N TRP A 78 7.90 -18.92 -10.56
CA TRP A 78 7.68 -17.49 -10.37
C TRP A 78 8.30 -16.66 -11.48
N TYR A 79 7.61 -15.82 -12.14
CA TYR A 79 6.23 -15.74 -12.56
C TYR A 79 6.16 -15.68 -14.10
N SER A 80 5.02 -16.04 -14.69
CA SER A 80 4.81 -15.95 -16.14
C SER A 80 3.53 -15.16 -16.43
N PRO A 81 3.61 -13.92 -16.97
CA PRO A 81 2.45 -13.13 -17.31
C PRO A 81 1.90 -13.51 -18.69
N GLY A 82 0.59 -13.48 -18.81
CA GLY A 82 -0.10 -13.55 -20.10
C GLY A 82 -0.40 -12.16 -20.68
N GLU A 83 -1.34 -12.08 -21.61
CA GLU A 83 -1.75 -10.83 -22.23
C GLU A 83 -2.68 -10.02 -21.33
N ALA A 84 -2.40 -8.72 -21.17
CA ALA A 84 -3.23 -7.83 -20.39
C ALA A 84 -4.56 -7.52 -21.09
N ARG A 85 -5.68 -7.61 -20.36
CA ARG A 85 -7.04 -7.41 -20.88
C ARG A 85 -7.83 -6.43 -20.04
N ARG A 86 -8.78 -5.75 -20.66
CA ARG A 86 -9.78 -4.94 -19.98
C ARG A 86 -10.97 -5.81 -19.64
N LEU A 87 -11.30 -5.89 -18.36
CA LEU A 87 -12.35 -6.75 -17.81
C LEU A 87 -13.20 -5.99 -16.79
N PRO A 88 -14.50 -6.30 -16.64
CA PRO A 88 -15.28 -5.78 -15.53
C PRO A 88 -14.77 -6.39 -14.21
N LEU A 89 -14.72 -5.61 -13.14
CA LEU A 89 -14.32 -6.14 -11.83
C LEU A 89 -15.25 -7.25 -11.34
N GLY A 90 -16.52 -7.23 -11.75
CA GLY A 90 -17.50 -8.29 -11.46
C GLY A 90 -17.22 -9.64 -12.10
N ALA A 91 -16.25 -9.71 -13.04
CA ALA A 91 -15.83 -10.97 -13.64
C ALA A 91 -14.93 -11.81 -12.71
N PHE A 92 -14.49 -11.24 -11.59
CA PHE A 92 -13.64 -11.92 -10.61
C PHE A 92 -14.46 -12.35 -9.40
N ALA A 93 -14.17 -13.53 -8.87
CA ALA A 93 -14.79 -14.01 -7.64
C ALA A 93 -14.38 -13.17 -6.43
N HIS A 94 -13.11 -12.75 -6.39
CA HIS A 94 -12.58 -11.87 -5.36
C HIS A 94 -11.57 -10.90 -5.97
N VAL A 95 -11.57 -9.68 -5.43
CA VAL A 95 -10.55 -8.65 -5.69
C VAL A 95 -9.77 -8.42 -4.39
N TRP A 96 -8.47 -8.68 -4.43
CA TRP A 96 -7.57 -8.56 -3.30
C TRP A 96 -6.80 -7.24 -3.38
N MET A 97 -7.09 -6.30 -2.49
CA MET A 97 -6.30 -5.07 -2.37
C MET A 97 -5.04 -5.35 -1.56
N ARG A 98 -3.96 -5.63 -2.26
CA ARG A 98 -2.67 -6.04 -1.69
C ARG A 98 -1.53 -5.09 -2.03
N LYS A 99 -1.85 -3.90 -2.57
CA LYS A 99 -0.88 -2.82 -2.76
C LYS A 99 -0.30 -2.41 -1.40
N ASP A 100 1.02 -2.43 -1.32
CA ASP A 100 1.75 -1.96 -0.14
C ASP A 100 1.62 -0.44 0.07
N PRO A 101 1.79 0.09 1.28
CA PRO A 101 1.93 1.52 1.50
C PRO A 101 3.01 2.17 0.60
N PRO A 102 2.99 3.47 0.33
CA PRO A 102 2.25 4.47 1.10
C PRO A 102 0.76 4.50 0.78
N VAL A 103 -0.04 4.90 1.78
CA VAL A 103 -1.44 5.25 1.61
C VAL A 103 -1.48 6.71 1.16
N ASP A 104 -1.21 6.91 -0.11
CA ASP A 104 -1.24 8.20 -0.80
C ASP A 104 -2.57 8.45 -1.52
N GLU A 105 -2.67 9.53 -2.27
CA GLU A 105 -3.89 9.86 -3.01
C GLU A 105 -4.26 8.77 -4.03
N ALA A 106 -3.29 8.20 -4.72
CA ALA A 106 -3.54 7.14 -5.69
C ALA A 106 -4.12 5.89 -5.02
N TYR A 107 -3.60 5.53 -3.83
CA TYR A 107 -4.14 4.47 -3.01
C TYR A 107 -5.58 4.78 -2.57
N LEU A 108 -5.85 6.01 -2.11
CA LEU A 108 -7.19 6.41 -1.67
C LEU A 108 -8.18 6.39 -2.84
N TYR A 109 -7.83 6.91 -4.01
CA TYR A 109 -8.68 6.85 -5.20
C TYR A 109 -8.98 5.42 -5.62
N ALA A 110 -7.98 4.53 -5.59
CA ALA A 110 -8.20 3.11 -5.86
C ALA A 110 -9.21 2.49 -4.88
N THR A 111 -9.15 2.83 -3.59
CA THR A 111 -10.15 2.35 -2.62
C THR A 111 -11.56 2.84 -2.92
N HIS A 112 -11.73 4.07 -3.45
CA HIS A 112 -13.03 4.58 -3.89
C HIS A 112 -13.56 3.84 -5.12
N LEU A 113 -12.70 3.55 -6.11
CA LEU A 113 -13.09 2.75 -7.28
C LEU A 113 -13.49 1.33 -6.88
N LEU A 114 -12.76 0.71 -5.95
CA LEU A 114 -13.09 -0.61 -5.42
C LEU A 114 -14.38 -0.60 -4.58
N GLU A 115 -14.65 0.48 -3.85
CA GLU A 115 -15.92 0.63 -3.11
C GLU A 115 -17.11 0.75 -4.07
N LEU A 116 -16.94 1.45 -5.20
CA LEU A 116 -17.95 1.46 -6.25
C LEU A 116 -18.20 0.04 -6.78
N ALA A 117 -17.14 -0.75 -6.99
CA ALA A 117 -17.28 -2.15 -7.38
C ALA A 117 -18.02 -2.99 -6.32
N GLU A 118 -17.78 -2.76 -5.02
CA GLU A 118 -18.54 -3.44 -3.95
C GLU A 118 -20.05 -3.15 -4.03
N ARG A 119 -20.44 -1.91 -4.36
CA ARG A 119 -21.87 -1.53 -4.54
C ARG A 119 -22.53 -2.33 -5.66
N HIS A 120 -21.76 -2.81 -6.62
CA HIS A 120 -22.20 -3.69 -7.71
C HIS A 120 -21.99 -5.19 -7.41
N GLY A 121 -21.78 -5.56 -6.15
CA GLY A 121 -21.69 -6.94 -5.68
C GLY A 121 -20.32 -7.59 -5.78
N VAL A 122 -19.28 -6.86 -6.17
CA VAL A 122 -17.90 -7.38 -6.21
C VAL A 122 -17.38 -7.61 -4.80
N ARG A 123 -16.80 -8.77 -4.55
CA ARG A 123 -16.14 -9.07 -3.26
C ARG A 123 -14.73 -8.52 -3.22
N VAL A 124 -14.51 -7.47 -2.42
CA VAL A 124 -13.19 -6.84 -2.24
C VAL A 124 -12.60 -7.19 -0.87
N ILE A 125 -11.36 -7.62 -0.83
CA ILE A 125 -10.60 -8.02 0.37
C ILE A 125 -9.29 -7.20 0.44
N ASN A 126 -9.05 -6.45 1.51
CA ASN A 126 -9.98 -6.07 2.58
C ASN A 126 -10.97 -5.01 2.04
N ARG A 127 -12.10 -4.84 2.76
CA ARG A 127 -13.11 -3.86 2.37
C ARG A 127 -12.51 -2.46 2.22
N PRO A 128 -12.78 -1.74 1.12
CA PRO A 128 -12.18 -0.43 0.84
C PRO A 128 -12.41 0.60 1.94
N ALA A 129 -13.63 0.64 2.51
CA ALA A 129 -13.94 1.51 3.64
C ALA A 129 -13.08 1.19 4.88
N ALA A 130 -12.80 -0.08 5.14
CA ALA A 130 -11.94 -0.48 6.24
C ALA A 130 -10.47 -0.09 5.98
N LEU A 131 -9.99 -0.21 4.75
CA LEU A 131 -8.62 0.22 4.38
C LEU A 131 -8.40 1.72 4.65
N ARG A 132 -9.42 2.55 4.41
CA ARG A 132 -9.36 3.99 4.71
C ARG A 132 -9.49 4.29 6.21
N ALA A 133 -10.32 3.53 6.93
CA ALA A 133 -10.61 3.79 8.35
C ALA A 133 -9.53 3.26 9.30
N TRP A 134 -8.74 2.26 8.88
CA TRP A 134 -7.81 1.53 9.74
C TRP A 134 -6.36 1.74 9.28
N ASN A 135 -5.77 2.87 9.72
CA ASN A 135 -4.33 3.05 9.54
C ASN A 135 -3.56 2.07 10.44
N GLU A 136 -2.55 1.41 9.91
CA GLU A 136 -1.81 0.33 10.60
C GLU A 136 -1.14 0.77 11.92
N LYS A 137 -0.81 2.07 12.06
CA LYS A 137 -0.16 2.60 13.27
C LYS A 137 -1.15 3.30 14.19
N LEU A 138 -2.05 4.14 13.63
CA LEU A 138 -2.99 4.93 14.42
C LEU A 138 -4.12 4.08 15.01
N SER A 139 -4.53 3.03 14.31
CA SER A 139 -5.62 2.18 14.80
C SER A 139 -5.28 1.47 16.10
N ALA A 140 -4.00 1.20 16.36
CA ALA A 140 -3.54 0.60 17.60
C ALA A 140 -3.89 1.45 18.84
N LEU A 141 -3.98 2.78 18.72
CA LEU A 141 -4.34 3.68 19.82
C LEU A 141 -5.72 3.38 20.43
N ARG A 142 -6.58 2.65 19.71
CA ARG A 142 -7.87 2.16 20.25
C ARG A 142 -7.70 1.12 21.37
N TRP A 143 -6.54 0.51 21.47
CA TRP A 143 -6.16 -0.48 22.46
C TRP A 143 -4.97 -0.03 23.30
N SER A 144 -5.00 1.22 23.73
CA SER A 144 -3.90 1.85 24.48
C SER A 144 -3.47 1.08 25.71
N HIS A 145 -4.40 0.35 26.36
CA HIS A 145 -4.12 -0.51 27.52
C HIS A 145 -3.24 -1.72 27.20
N LEU A 146 -3.05 -2.07 25.94
CA LEU A 146 -2.17 -3.15 25.46
C LEU A 146 -0.86 -2.62 24.87
N MET A 147 -0.63 -1.29 24.93
CA MET A 147 0.51 -0.65 24.30
C MET A 147 1.48 -0.09 25.33
N ALA A 148 2.76 0.02 24.96
CA ALA A 148 3.69 0.89 25.63
C ALA A 148 3.25 2.35 25.49
N PRO A 149 3.73 3.28 26.36
CA PRO A 149 3.50 4.70 26.17
C PRO A 149 3.79 5.13 24.74
N THR A 150 2.82 5.78 24.10
CA THR A 150 2.87 6.10 22.68
C THR A 150 2.37 7.52 22.45
N LEU A 151 3.14 8.32 21.73
CA LEU A 151 2.77 9.65 21.26
C LEU A 151 2.71 9.66 19.75
N VAL A 152 1.67 10.28 19.18
CA VAL A 152 1.60 10.62 17.76
C VAL A 152 1.56 12.14 17.66
N ALA A 153 2.58 12.73 17.08
CA ALA A 153 2.72 14.17 16.96
C ALA A 153 3.43 14.55 15.64
N SER A 154 3.14 15.76 15.15
CA SER A 154 3.85 16.38 14.04
C SER A 154 4.87 17.42 14.49
N ARG A 155 4.83 17.83 15.73
CA ARG A 155 5.72 18.85 16.31
C ARG A 155 6.93 18.18 16.94
N VAL A 156 8.12 18.62 16.54
CA VAL A 156 9.38 18.06 17.03
C VAL A 156 9.56 18.32 18.53
N GLU A 157 9.05 19.43 19.04
CA GLU A 157 9.12 19.78 20.46
C GLU A 157 8.34 18.78 21.34
N GLU A 158 7.20 18.29 20.84
CA GLU A 158 6.40 17.28 21.53
C GLU A 158 7.10 15.91 21.55
N LEU A 159 7.71 15.53 20.43
CA LEU A 159 8.52 14.31 20.34
C LEU A 159 9.75 14.38 21.26
N ALA A 160 10.40 15.54 21.34
CA ALA A 160 11.54 15.74 22.24
C ALA A 160 11.13 15.68 23.71
N ALA A 161 9.99 16.27 24.08
CA ALA A 161 9.48 16.21 25.45
C ALA A 161 9.14 14.76 25.85
N PHE A 162 8.47 14.02 24.97
CA PHE A 162 8.15 12.62 25.17
C PHE A 162 9.42 11.75 25.32
N THR A 163 10.43 12.00 24.47
CA THR A 163 11.73 11.30 24.57
C THR A 163 12.43 11.60 25.88
N ALA A 164 12.39 12.85 26.35
CA ALA A 164 13.01 13.23 27.61
C ALA A 164 12.30 12.62 28.84
N GLU A 165 10.99 12.38 28.74
CA GLU A 165 10.18 11.75 29.78
C GLU A 165 10.41 10.23 29.87
N HIS A 166 10.51 9.57 28.71
CA HIS A 166 10.56 8.10 28.62
C HIS A 166 11.97 7.53 28.40
N GLY A 167 12.99 8.38 28.21
CA GLY A 167 14.38 7.97 27.98
C GLY A 167 14.63 7.55 26.54
N GLU A 168 14.61 6.25 26.27
CA GLU A 168 14.76 5.70 24.91
C GLU A 168 13.41 5.44 24.26
N VAL A 169 13.23 5.91 23.03
CA VAL A 169 11.98 5.76 22.25
C VAL A 169 12.27 5.30 20.83
N VAL A 170 11.27 4.72 20.19
CA VAL A 170 11.31 4.35 18.78
C VAL A 170 10.42 5.31 17.99
N LEU A 171 11.03 6.11 17.11
CA LEU A 171 10.32 7.01 16.20
C LEU A 171 9.99 6.25 14.90
N LYS A 172 8.73 6.29 14.50
CA LYS A 172 8.24 5.60 13.29
C LYS A 172 7.44 6.58 12.43
N PRO A 173 7.79 6.83 11.15
CA PRO A 173 6.96 7.61 10.26
C PRO A 173 5.59 6.94 10.07
N LEU A 174 4.50 7.72 10.07
CA LEU A 174 3.14 7.17 9.85
C LEU A 174 3.00 6.55 8.46
N GLY A 175 3.59 7.16 7.43
CA GLY A 175 3.55 6.67 6.06
C GLY A 175 4.65 5.66 5.69
N GLY A 176 5.56 5.34 6.62
CA GLY A 176 6.66 4.39 6.37
C GLY A 176 6.21 2.93 6.41
N ARG A 177 6.91 2.05 5.68
CA ARG A 177 6.70 0.60 5.65
C ARG A 177 8.00 -0.16 5.86
N ALA A 178 7.92 -1.44 6.20
CA ALA A 178 9.05 -2.36 6.27
C ALA A 178 10.26 -1.82 7.05
N GLY A 179 10.01 -1.08 8.13
CA GLY A 179 11.07 -0.48 8.96
C GLY A 179 11.72 0.78 8.38
N GLN A 180 11.30 1.25 7.20
CA GLN A 180 11.86 2.46 6.59
C GLN A 180 11.60 3.70 7.48
N GLY A 181 12.65 4.47 7.75
CA GLY A 181 12.59 5.67 8.57
C GLY A 181 12.37 5.42 10.07
N VAL A 182 12.43 4.18 10.53
CA VAL A 182 12.40 3.87 11.96
C VAL A 182 13.73 4.25 12.59
N VAL A 183 13.70 5.06 13.66
CA VAL A 183 14.87 5.57 14.36
C VAL A 183 14.72 5.30 15.85
N PHE A 184 15.78 4.81 16.48
CA PHE A 184 15.91 4.82 17.94
C PHE A 184 16.42 6.20 18.37
N ALA A 185 15.75 6.80 19.34
CA ALA A 185 16.07 8.14 19.82
C ALA A 185 16.13 8.18 21.35
N ALA A 186 17.08 8.95 21.85
CA ALA A 186 17.23 9.27 23.27
C ALA A 186 17.35 10.79 23.45
N ALA A 187 17.37 11.26 24.67
CA ALA A 187 17.63 12.67 24.95
C ALA A 187 19.00 13.09 24.34
N GLY A 188 18.99 14.13 23.51
CA GLY A 188 20.18 14.59 22.79
C GLY A 188 20.39 13.96 21.41
N THR A 189 19.51 13.09 20.93
CA THR A 189 19.57 12.57 19.55
C THR A 189 19.54 13.72 18.53
N PRO A 190 20.49 13.78 17.57
CA PRO A 190 20.53 14.83 16.55
C PRO A 190 19.20 14.95 15.80
N GLY A 191 18.67 16.17 15.69
CA GLY A 191 17.38 16.48 15.08
C GLY A 191 16.19 16.50 16.04
N LEU A 192 16.36 16.02 17.30
CA LEU A 192 15.46 16.29 18.40
C LEU A 192 16.02 17.44 19.23
N PRO A 193 15.32 18.60 19.38
CA PRO A 193 15.80 19.71 20.20
C PRO A 193 15.89 19.26 21.65
N ALA A 194 16.95 19.70 22.34
CA ALA A 194 17.04 19.58 23.79
C ALA A 194 15.91 20.40 24.46
N ARG A 195 15.42 19.95 25.61
CA ARG A 195 14.43 20.69 26.42
C ARG A 195 14.96 22.11 26.68
N GLY A 196 14.35 23.14 26.05
CA GLY A 196 14.70 24.54 26.23
C GLY A 196 15.43 25.22 25.06
N GLY A 197 15.71 24.54 23.95
CA GLY A 197 16.36 25.11 22.76
C GLY A 197 15.39 25.79 21.79
N ARG A 198 15.74 27.00 21.35
CA ARG A 198 14.99 27.86 20.44
C ARG A 198 14.57 27.12 19.15
N ARG A 199 13.35 27.39 18.74
CA ARG A 199 12.67 26.89 17.51
C ARG A 199 13.59 26.90 16.28
N ARG A 200 13.84 25.73 15.71
CA ARG A 200 14.02 25.58 14.27
C ARG A 200 12.70 25.05 13.70
N GLN A 201 12.18 25.70 12.65
CA GLN A 201 10.99 25.25 11.96
C GLN A 201 11.22 23.81 11.47
N ALA A 202 10.50 22.86 12.04
CA ALA A 202 10.48 21.50 11.54
C ALA A 202 9.43 21.41 10.43
N HIS A 203 9.86 20.94 9.27
CA HIS A 203 8.95 20.52 8.21
C HIS A 203 8.02 19.40 8.73
N PRO A 204 6.75 19.37 8.31
CA PRO A 204 5.86 18.28 8.66
C PRO A 204 6.51 16.95 8.29
N ALA A 205 6.34 15.94 9.14
CA ALA A 205 6.90 14.61 8.98
C ALA A 205 6.44 14.01 7.64
N GLY A 206 7.26 14.09 6.63
CA GLY A 206 6.92 13.59 5.29
C GLY A 206 8.07 13.57 4.30
N GLU A 207 9.06 14.45 4.37
CA GLU A 207 10.11 14.44 3.35
C GLU A 207 11.47 14.87 3.91
N ARG A 208 12.32 13.91 4.26
CA ARG A 208 13.76 14.09 4.13
C ARG A 208 14.26 13.17 3.01
N ARG A 209 14.55 13.78 1.86
CA ARG A 209 15.41 13.18 0.84
C ARG A 209 16.76 12.89 1.49
N ALA A 210 17.24 11.66 1.34
CA ALA A 210 18.61 11.31 1.61
C ALA A 210 19.51 12.21 0.75
N ALA A 211 20.32 13.06 1.37
CA ALA A 211 21.36 13.80 0.68
C ALA A 211 22.36 12.79 0.11
N GLY A 212 22.59 12.86 -1.18
CA GLY A 212 23.49 11.97 -1.91
C GLY A 212 24.93 12.06 -1.37
N GLY A 213 25.45 10.91 -0.99
CA GLY A 213 26.88 10.73 -0.79
C GLY A 213 27.61 10.94 -2.11
N ARG A 214 28.42 12.01 -2.20
CA ARG A 214 29.42 12.19 -3.26
C ARG A 214 30.45 11.08 -3.12
N GLN A 215 30.57 10.25 -4.12
CA GLN A 215 31.77 9.45 -4.28
C GLN A 215 32.93 10.34 -4.73
N PRO A 216 34.13 10.24 -4.14
CA PRO A 216 35.30 10.89 -4.66
C PRO A 216 35.81 10.17 -5.89
N GLY A 217 36.13 10.92 -6.93
CA GLY A 217 36.63 10.43 -8.19
C GLY A 217 37.94 9.67 -8.09
N ALA A 218 38.05 8.61 -8.84
CA ALA A 218 39.33 8.00 -9.20
C ALA A 218 39.75 8.56 -10.55
N GLN A 219 40.88 9.27 -10.56
CA GLN A 219 41.60 9.69 -11.74
C GLN A 219 42.51 8.56 -12.28
N ARG A 220 42.59 8.51 -13.64
CA ARG A 220 43.76 8.12 -14.46
C ARG A 220 44.21 6.64 -14.39
N ARG A 221 44.33 5.97 -15.49
CA ARG A 221 45.13 6.12 -16.75
C ARG A 221 44.53 5.30 -17.86
#